data_41e0a70bc62bdbae7d0c2b11ab177ac7
#
_entry.id   41e0a70bc62bdbae7d0c2b11ab177ac7
#
_cell.length_a   1.000
_cell.length_b   1.000
_cell.length_c   1.000
_cell.angle_alpha   90.00
_cell.angle_beta   90.00
_cell.angle_gamma   90.00
#
_symmetry.space_group_name_H-M   'P 1'
#
loop_
_entity.id
_entity.type
_entity.pdbx_description
1 polymer ?
#
loop_
_entity_poly.entity_id
_entity_poly.type
_entity_poly.pdbx_seq_one_letter_code
_entity_poly.pdbx_strand_id
1 'polypeptide(L)'
;MRILLTVLIALLVGVTSAPAQQGQQHLIVTSDALKWVDPPTFPGAKLAIVQGDPSKEGLFVYRVKFPANYKVAPHFHKASENVTVLSGVFFIGMGEKFDQGSGKELPVGGFVSIPPTHRHFAWAGGQETLVQVHGVGPTDITFVNPADDPRKK
;
A
#
# COMPACT_ATOMS: atom_id res chain seq x y z
N MET A 1 30.28 68.04 -41.21
CA MET A 1 30.48 66.62 -41.48
C MET A 1 30.10 65.88 -40.23
N ARG A 2 28.80 65.35 -40.16
CA ARG A 2 28.27 64.66 -39.00
C ARG A 2 28.42 63.17 -39.25
N ILE A 3 29.13 62.50 -38.37
CA ILE A 3 29.39 61.06 -38.41
C ILE A 3 28.23 60.44 -37.57
N LEU A 4 27.31 59.70 -38.19
CA LEU A 4 26.31 58.86 -37.50
C LEU A 4 27.01 57.53 -37.08
N LEU A 5 27.05 57.31 -35.80
CA LEU A 5 27.51 56.05 -35.20
C LEU A 5 26.30 55.14 -35.02
N THR A 6 26.18 54.11 -35.86
CA THR A 6 25.11 53.12 -35.76
C THR A 6 25.55 52.04 -34.75
N VAL A 7 24.87 51.99 -33.59
CA VAL A 7 25.09 50.95 -32.59
C VAL A 7 24.25 49.74 -32.94
N LEU A 8 24.91 48.63 -33.29
CA LEU A 8 24.24 47.35 -33.55
C LEU A 8 24.08 46.59 -32.22
N ILE A 9 22.85 46.52 -31.70
CA ILE A 9 22.56 45.72 -30.51
C ILE A 9 22.31 44.28 -30.96
N ALA A 10 23.23 43.39 -30.69
CA ALA A 10 23.04 41.94 -30.87
C ALA A 10 22.20 41.37 -29.73
N LEU A 11 20.97 40.94 -30.05
CA LEU A 11 20.10 40.23 -29.11
C LEU A 11 20.59 38.78 -28.99
N LEU A 12 21.26 38.43 -27.89
CA LEU A 12 21.57 37.05 -27.55
C LEU A 12 20.29 36.37 -27.06
N VAL A 13 19.64 35.54 -27.89
CA VAL A 13 18.58 34.64 -27.48
C VAL A 13 19.23 33.45 -26.78
N GLY A 14 19.21 33.47 -25.46
CA GLY A 14 19.63 32.32 -24.65
C GLY A 14 18.62 31.17 -24.78
N VAL A 15 19.04 30.12 -25.49
CA VAL A 15 18.24 28.86 -25.53
C VAL A 15 18.44 28.16 -24.18
N THR A 16 17.47 28.32 -23.28
CA THR A 16 17.43 27.50 -22.06
C THR A 16 16.94 26.10 -22.43
N SER A 17 17.85 25.14 -22.52
CA SER A 17 17.47 23.74 -22.60
C SER A 17 16.74 23.33 -21.29
N ALA A 18 15.47 22.97 -21.43
CA ALA A 18 14.74 22.35 -20.31
C ALA A 18 15.48 21.07 -19.89
N PRO A 19 15.63 20.80 -18.57
CA PRO A 19 16.22 19.56 -18.11
C PRO A 19 15.40 18.39 -18.68
N ALA A 20 16.08 17.47 -19.37
CA ALA A 20 15.46 16.23 -19.82
C ALA A 20 14.90 15.52 -18.59
N GLN A 21 13.59 15.24 -18.59
CA GLN A 21 12.92 14.47 -17.58
C GLN A 21 13.61 13.10 -17.53
N GLN A 22 14.43 12.87 -16.49
CA GLN A 22 15.06 11.56 -16.27
C GLN A 22 13.93 10.54 -16.22
N GLY A 23 13.91 9.64 -17.21
CA GLY A 23 12.84 8.69 -17.40
C GLY A 23 12.64 7.84 -16.13
N GLN A 24 11.51 8.03 -15.45
CA GLN A 24 11.06 7.09 -14.43
C GLN A 24 10.90 5.73 -15.13
N GLN A 25 11.63 4.73 -14.64
CA GLN A 25 11.50 3.38 -15.17
C GLN A 25 10.11 2.85 -14.81
N HIS A 26 9.43 2.30 -15.83
CA HIS A 26 8.16 1.61 -15.60
C HIS A 26 8.39 0.36 -14.74
N LEU A 27 7.54 0.17 -13.72
CA LEU A 27 7.48 -1.06 -12.94
C LEU A 27 6.38 -1.95 -13.52
N ILE A 28 6.75 -3.13 -14.00
CA ILE A 28 5.82 -4.17 -14.46
C ILE A 28 6.06 -5.40 -13.61
N VAL A 29 5.03 -5.82 -12.88
CA VAL A 29 5.08 -7.00 -12.01
C VAL A 29 3.94 -7.93 -12.37
N THR A 30 4.27 -9.12 -12.86
CA THR A 30 3.31 -10.19 -13.12
C THR A 30 3.10 -11.03 -11.86
N SER A 31 1.99 -11.75 -11.77
CA SER A 31 1.66 -12.53 -10.57
C SER A 31 2.65 -13.66 -10.27
N ASP A 32 3.28 -14.22 -11.28
CA ASP A 32 4.29 -15.27 -11.20
C ASP A 32 5.68 -14.74 -10.79
N ALA A 33 5.94 -13.44 -10.97
CA ALA A 33 7.18 -12.79 -10.54
C ALA A 33 7.19 -12.45 -9.04
N LEU A 34 6.06 -12.57 -8.33
CA LEU A 34 5.95 -12.23 -6.92
C LEU A 34 6.72 -13.21 -6.04
N LYS A 35 7.54 -12.66 -5.15
CA LYS A 35 8.27 -13.43 -4.14
C LYS A 35 7.46 -13.49 -2.85
N TRP A 36 6.86 -14.64 -2.58
CA TRP A 36 6.05 -14.87 -1.39
C TRP A 36 6.91 -15.28 -0.21
N VAL A 37 6.68 -14.65 0.93
CA VAL A 37 7.34 -14.92 2.22
C VAL A 37 6.32 -15.18 3.31
N ASP A 38 6.74 -15.79 4.41
CA ASP A 38 5.94 -15.99 5.62
C ASP A 38 6.08 -14.75 6.51
N PRO A 39 5.03 -13.90 6.62
CA PRO A 39 5.13 -12.70 7.45
C PRO A 39 4.97 -13.06 8.93
N PRO A 40 5.85 -12.59 9.83
CA PRO A 40 5.72 -12.88 11.25
C PRO A 40 4.47 -12.28 11.89
N THR A 41 3.88 -11.26 11.26
CA THR A 41 2.63 -10.61 11.68
C THR A 41 1.38 -11.42 11.37
N PHE A 42 1.44 -12.33 10.40
CA PHE A 42 0.31 -13.15 9.95
C PHE A 42 0.76 -14.60 9.75
N PRO A 43 1.08 -15.34 10.83
CA PRO A 43 1.51 -16.74 10.73
C PRO A 43 0.51 -17.59 9.94
N GLY A 44 1.02 -18.34 8.96
CA GLY A 44 0.19 -19.15 8.05
C GLY A 44 -0.35 -18.43 6.82
N ALA A 45 -0.26 -17.10 6.76
CA ALA A 45 -0.49 -16.34 5.53
C ALA A 45 0.79 -16.22 4.71
N LYS A 46 0.69 -15.73 3.48
CA LYS A 46 1.84 -15.39 2.63
C LYS A 46 1.77 -13.93 2.22
N LEU A 47 2.91 -13.25 2.20
CA LEU A 47 3.02 -11.85 1.81
C LEU A 47 4.00 -11.69 0.65
N ALA A 48 3.70 -10.82 -0.31
CA ALA A 48 4.64 -10.44 -1.36
C ALA A 48 4.62 -8.92 -1.57
N ILE A 49 5.79 -8.30 -1.55
CA ILE A 49 5.94 -6.89 -1.90
C ILE A 49 5.82 -6.77 -3.42
N VAL A 50 4.96 -5.86 -3.87
CA VAL A 50 4.79 -5.50 -5.28
C VAL A 50 5.61 -4.26 -5.60
N GLN A 51 5.59 -3.26 -4.72
CA GLN A 51 6.31 -2.00 -4.88
C GLN A 51 6.63 -1.38 -3.53
N GLY A 52 7.76 -0.68 -3.46
CA GLY A 52 8.16 0.09 -2.30
C GLY A 52 8.52 -0.75 -1.07
N ASP A 53 8.62 -0.08 0.06
CA ASP A 53 8.93 -0.68 1.36
C ASP A 53 7.97 -0.09 2.39
N PRO A 54 7.06 -0.88 2.98
CA PRO A 54 6.09 -0.38 3.95
C PRO A 54 6.71 0.28 5.18
N SER A 55 7.97 -0.04 5.51
CA SER A 55 8.68 0.52 6.66
C SER A 55 9.33 1.88 6.38
N LYS A 56 9.34 2.33 5.12
CA LYS A 56 9.98 3.57 4.67
C LYS A 56 8.96 4.57 4.16
N GLU A 57 9.39 5.82 4.04
CA GLU A 57 8.59 6.86 3.37
C GLU A 57 8.35 6.51 1.90
N GLY A 58 7.16 6.87 1.41
CA GLY A 58 6.78 6.70 0.02
C GLY A 58 5.67 5.67 -0.18
N LEU A 59 5.26 5.54 -1.44
CA LEU A 59 4.22 4.60 -1.84
C LEU A 59 4.70 3.16 -1.64
N PHE A 60 3.85 2.34 -1.02
CA PHE A 60 4.04 0.90 -0.98
C PHE A 60 2.80 0.18 -1.52
N VAL A 61 3.04 -1.01 -2.08
CA VAL A 61 2.01 -1.96 -2.49
C VAL A 61 2.50 -3.35 -2.11
N TYR A 62 1.69 -4.12 -1.38
CA TYR A 62 1.95 -5.52 -1.12
C TYR A 62 0.68 -6.35 -1.27
N ARG A 63 0.82 -7.64 -1.42
CA ARG A 63 -0.28 -8.60 -1.46
C ARG A 63 -0.17 -9.59 -0.32
N VAL A 64 -1.32 -10.00 0.20
CA VAL A 64 -1.41 -11.04 1.22
C VAL A 64 -2.37 -12.12 0.76
N LYS A 65 -1.93 -13.38 0.86
CA LYS A 65 -2.78 -14.57 0.74
C LYS A 65 -3.13 -15.06 2.14
N PHE A 66 -4.39 -15.01 2.46
CA PHE A 66 -4.93 -15.56 3.69
C PHE A 66 -5.53 -16.95 3.42
N PRO A 67 -5.20 -17.98 4.22
CA PRO A 67 -5.92 -19.24 4.16
C PRO A 67 -7.42 -19.07 4.43
N ALA A 68 -8.22 -20.07 4.06
CA ALA A 68 -9.64 -20.10 4.38
C ALA A 68 -9.88 -19.86 5.87
N ASN A 69 -10.85 -19.00 6.20
CA ASN A 69 -11.29 -18.66 7.56
C ASN A 69 -10.19 -18.00 8.44
N TYR A 70 -9.10 -17.50 7.82
CA TYR A 70 -8.05 -16.81 8.55
C TYR A 70 -8.60 -15.55 9.22
N LYS A 71 -8.22 -15.32 10.48
CA LYS A 71 -8.66 -14.17 11.27
C LYS A 71 -7.49 -13.24 11.58
N VAL A 72 -7.68 -11.95 11.34
CA VAL A 72 -6.79 -10.88 11.78
C VAL A 72 -7.44 -10.19 12.96
N ALA A 73 -6.81 -10.31 14.12
CA ALA A 73 -7.30 -9.74 15.37
C ALA A 73 -7.41 -8.21 15.29
N PRO A 74 -8.19 -7.55 16.16
CA PRO A 74 -8.32 -6.10 16.20
C PRO A 74 -6.97 -5.40 16.29
N HIS A 75 -6.75 -4.48 15.36
CA HIS A 75 -5.49 -3.74 15.21
C HIS A 75 -5.73 -2.37 14.57
N PHE A 76 -4.69 -1.60 14.45
CA PHE A 76 -4.68 -0.32 13.75
C PHE A 76 -3.30 -0.04 13.15
N HIS A 77 -3.24 0.93 12.23
CA HIS A 77 -2.02 1.39 11.57
C HIS A 77 -1.80 2.88 11.83
N LYS A 78 -0.56 3.35 11.79
CA LYS A 78 -0.22 4.79 11.89
C LYS A 78 -0.53 5.55 10.61
N ALA A 79 -0.48 4.87 9.46
CA ALA A 79 -0.84 5.41 8.16
C ALA A 79 -2.20 4.88 7.70
N SER A 80 -2.79 5.51 6.69
CA SER A 80 -3.99 4.99 6.03
C SER A 80 -3.68 3.66 5.36
N GLU A 81 -4.59 2.71 5.50
CA GLU A 81 -4.55 1.42 4.81
C GLU A 81 -5.64 1.35 3.75
N ASN A 82 -5.28 0.94 2.54
CA ASN A 82 -6.23 0.72 1.46
C ASN A 82 -6.14 -0.75 1.03
N VAL A 83 -7.26 -1.46 1.09
CA VAL A 83 -7.33 -2.89 0.79
C VAL A 83 -8.26 -3.12 -0.39
N THR A 84 -7.79 -3.86 -1.38
CA THR A 84 -8.59 -4.33 -2.53
C THR A 84 -8.58 -5.84 -2.56
N VAL A 85 -9.74 -6.46 -2.71
CA VAL A 85 -9.88 -7.91 -2.84
C VAL A 85 -9.60 -8.34 -4.28
N LEU A 86 -8.60 -9.20 -4.49
CA LEU A 86 -8.20 -9.72 -5.80
C LEU A 86 -8.79 -11.11 -6.09
N SER A 87 -8.95 -11.94 -5.05
CA SER A 87 -9.67 -13.23 -5.15
C SER A 87 -10.22 -13.65 -3.80
N GLY A 88 -11.21 -14.53 -3.80
CA GLY A 88 -11.89 -14.97 -2.60
C GLY A 88 -12.89 -13.94 -2.07
N VAL A 89 -13.16 -13.99 -0.78
CA VAL A 89 -14.05 -13.07 -0.06
C VAL A 89 -13.32 -12.60 1.19
N PHE A 90 -13.27 -11.31 1.40
CA PHE A 90 -12.68 -10.69 2.58
C PHE A 90 -13.75 -9.97 3.38
N PHE A 91 -13.66 -10.04 4.68
CA PHE A 91 -14.56 -9.34 5.59
C PHE A 91 -13.77 -8.34 6.41
N ILE A 92 -14.36 -7.18 6.66
CA ILE A 92 -13.79 -6.13 7.49
C ILE A 92 -14.80 -5.64 8.53
N GLY A 93 -14.38 -5.57 9.77
CA GLY A 93 -15.19 -5.01 10.87
C GLY A 93 -14.43 -3.92 11.60
N MET A 94 -15.16 -2.94 12.13
CA MET A 94 -14.58 -1.82 12.87
C MET A 94 -14.74 -2.02 14.37
N GLY A 95 -13.72 -1.59 15.12
CA GLY A 95 -13.73 -1.61 16.59
C GLY A 95 -12.62 -2.44 17.22
N GLU A 96 -12.69 -2.55 18.55
CA GLU A 96 -11.63 -3.14 19.39
C GLU A 96 -11.86 -4.63 19.72
N LYS A 97 -13.04 -5.16 19.35
CA LYS A 97 -13.42 -6.55 19.60
C LYS A 97 -13.74 -7.24 18.29
N PHE A 98 -13.22 -8.46 18.14
CA PHE A 98 -13.53 -9.27 16.98
C PHE A 98 -14.97 -9.77 17.03
N ASP A 99 -15.81 -9.31 16.08
CA ASP A 99 -17.22 -9.67 15.95
C ASP A 99 -17.60 -9.86 14.48
N GLN A 100 -17.74 -11.11 14.05
CA GLN A 100 -18.12 -11.42 12.67
C GLN A 100 -19.53 -10.92 12.31
N GLY A 101 -20.42 -10.75 13.28
CA GLY A 101 -21.77 -10.25 13.05
C GLY A 101 -21.81 -8.76 12.64
N SER A 102 -20.77 -7.99 12.97
CA SER A 102 -20.67 -6.56 12.63
C SER A 102 -19.86 -6.28 11.37
N GLY A 103 -19.27 -7.30 10.74
CA GLY A 103 -18.39 -7.12 9.59
C GLY A 103 -19.12 -6.91 8.28
N LYS A 104 -18.45 -6.22 7.37
CA LYS A 104 -18.86 -6.02 5.97
C LYS A 104 -18.14 -7.02 5.09
N GLU A 105 -18.88 -7.68 4.21
CA GLU A 105 -18.35 -8.53 3.17
C GLU A 105 -17.82 -7.69 2.01
N LEU A 106 -16.62 -8.04 1.56
CA LEU A 106 -15.97 -7.48 0.37
C LEU A 106 -15.71 -8.64 -0.61
N PRO A 107 -16.49 -8.74 -1.69
CA PRO A 107 -16.23 -9.70 -2.77
C PRO A 107 -15.03 -9.23 -3.63
N VAL A 108 -14.66 -10.01 -4.64
CA VAL A 108 -13.64 -9.62 -5.62
C VAL A 108 -13.95 -8.24 -6.22
N GLY A 109 -12.94 -7.37 -6.27
CA GLY A 109 -13.09 -5.96 -6.63
C GLY A 109 -13.54 -5.06 -5.49
N GLY A 110 -13.98 -5.62 -4.35
CA GLY A 110 -14.32 -4.85 -3.15
C GLY A 110 -13.12 -4.07 -2.62
N PHE A 111 -13.39 -2.87 -2.11
CA PHE A 111 -12.37 -1.93 -1.63
C PHE A 111 -12.78 -1.34 -0.28
N VAL A 112 -11.79 -1.14 0.59
CA VAL A 112 -11.93 -0.38 1.83
C VAL A 112 -10.72 0.53 2.01
N SER A 113 -10.96 1.75 2.47
CA SER A 113 -9.94 2.68 2.93
C SER A 113 -10.13 2.95 4.42
N ILE A 114 -9.11 2.68 5.20
CA ILE A 114 -9.12 2.78 6.66
C ILE A 114 -8.20 3.94 7.05
N PRO A 115 -8.73 5.00 7.69
CA PRO A 115 -7.91 6.12 8.15
C PRO A 115 -6.90 5.70 9.22
N PRO A 116 -5.83 6.51 9.43
CA PRO A 116 -4.87 6.27 10.50
C PRO A 116 -5.53 6.06 11.85
N THR A 117 -5.00 5.15 12.65
CA THR A 117 -5.41 4.83 14.02
C THR A 117 -6.82 4.25 14.20
N HIS A 118 -7.59 4.09 13.14
CA HIS A 118 -8.89 3.43 13.21
C HIS A 118 -8.71 1.94 13.50
N ARG A 119 -9.32 1.50 14.60
CA ARG A 119 -9.28 0.11 15.05
C ARG A 119 -10.23 -0.73 14.22
N HIS A 120 -9.72 -1.81 13.69
CA HIS A 120 -10.45 -2.72 12.81
C HIS A 120 -9.93 -4.14 12.95
N PHE A 121 -10.70 -5.08 12.46
CA PHE A 121 -10.36 -6.49 12.37
C PHE A 121 -10.85 -7.05 11.04
N ALA A 122 -10.31 -8.18 10.62
CA ALA A 122 -10.64 -8.75 9.32
C ALA A 122 -10.64 -10.27 9.35
N TRP A 123 -11.24 -10.90 8.34
CA TRP A 123 -11.12 -12.33 8.13
C TRP A 123 -11.34 -12.73 6.67
N ALA A 124 -10.73 -13.84 6.28
CA ALA A 124 -10.98 -14.47 5.00
C ALA A 124 -12.25 -15.33 5.08
N GLY A 125 -12.94 -15.44 3.96
CA GLY A 125 -14.08 -16.36 3.80
C GLY A 125 -13.67 -17.83 3.81
N GLY A 126 -14.58 -18.71 3.38
CA GLY A 126 -14.41 -20.16 3.39
C GLY A 126 -13.39 -20.71 2.38
N GLN A 127 -12.65 -19.85 1.67
CA GLN A 127 -11.59 -20.19 0.71
C GLN A 127 -10.39 -19.25 0.85
N GLU A 128 -9.25 -19.61 0.24
CA GLU A 128 -8.10 -18.72 0.19
C GLU A 128 -8.51 -17.35 -0.38
N THR A 129 -8.08 -16.29 0.28
CA THR A 129 -8.40 -14.93 -0.11
C THR A 129 -7.11 -14.14 -0.37
N LEU A 130 -7.03 -13.53 -1.55
CA LEU A 130 -5.94 -12.65 -1.95
C LEU A 130 -6.40 -11.21 -1.87
N VAL A 131 -5.70 -10.41 -1.09
CA VAL A 131 -5.89 -8.96 -1.02
C VAL A 131 -4.64 -8.22 -1.46
N GLN A 132 -4.83 -7.03 -2.01
CA GLN A 132 -3.75 -6.06 -2.24
C GLN A 132 -3.93 -4.91 -1.28
N VAL A 133 -2.85 -4.58 -0.58
CA VAL A 133 -2.78 -3.46 0.36
C VAL A 133 -1.83 -2.42 -0.20
N HIS A 134 -2.23 -1.15 -0.12
CA HIS A 134 -1.37 -0.04 -0.52
C HIS A 134 -1.57 1.17 0.39
N GLY A 135 -0.57 2.01 0.43
CA GLY A 135 -0.57 3.23 1.22
C GLY A 135 0.69 4.04 1.02
N VAL A 136 0.85 5.03 1.88
CA VAL A 136 2.09 5.81 1.99
C VAL A 136 2.73 5.49 3.34
N GLY A 137 3.94 4.96 3.30
CA GLY A 137 4.71 4.60 4.49
C GLY A 137 5.38 5.80 5.18
N PRO A 138 5.97 5.59 6.35
CA PRO A 138 6.08 4.28 7.00
C PRO A 138 4.75 3.82 7.62
N THR A 139 4.48 2.54 7.54
CA THR A 139 3.34 1.89 8.19
C THR A 139 3.79 0.74 9.08
N ASP A 140 2.96 0.42 10.06
CA ASP A 140 3.13 -0.71 10.96
C ASP A 140 1.75 -1.31 11.28
N ILE A 141 1.73 -2.41 12.01
CA ILE A 141 0.51 -2.96 12.61
C ILE A 141 0.68 -2.97 14.12
N THR A 142 -0.30 -2.40 14.83
CA THR A 142 -0.40 -2.44 16.29
C THR A 142 -1.67 -3.16 16.69
N PHE A 143 -1.53 -4.30 17.37
CA PHE A 143 -2.69 -5.05 17.88
C PHE A 143 -3.29 -4.34 19.09
N VAL A 144 -4.62 -4.24 19.14
CA VAL A 144 -5.36 -3.62 20.25
C VAL A 144 -5.06 -4.34 21.55
N ASN A 145 -5.15 -5.67 21.56
CA ASN A 145 -4.66 -6.49 22.65
C ASN A 145 -3.24 -6.97 22.34
N PRO A 146 -2.22 -6.59 23.12
CA PRO A 146 -0.84 -7.01 22.88
C PRO A 146 -0.61 -8.52 22.89
N ALA A 147 -1.49 -9.31 23.52
CA ALA A 147 -1.42 -10.76 23.53
C ALA A 147 -1.79 -11.40 22.18
N ASP A 148 -2.46 -10.64 21.30
CA ASP A 148 -2.81 -11.08 19.95
C ASP A 148 -1.66 -10.87 18.94
N ASP A 149 -0.59 -10.17 19.34
CA ASP A 149 0.58 -9.95 18.50
C ASP A 149 1.42 -11.26 18.39
N PRO A 150 1.41 -11.92 17.24
CA PRO A 150 2.11 -13.19 17.09
C PRO A 150 3.64 -13.06 17.17
N ARG A 151 4.17 -11.85 17.00
CA ARG A 151 5.61 -11.56 17.09
C ARG A 151 6.15 -11.60 18.53
N LYS A 152 5.24 -11.65 19.52
CA LYS A 152 5.57 -11.67 20.95
C LYS A 152 5.41 -13.06 21.60
N LYS A 153 5.13 -14.06 20.79
CA LYS A 153 4.96 -15.47 21.22
C LYS A 153 6.20 -16.30 21.00
#